data_7baa4e0d8f87723f3a6a1de65fc8d0af
#
_entry.id   7baa4e0d8f87723f3a6a1de65fc8d0af
#
_cell.length_a   1.000
_cell.length_b   1.000
_cell.length_c   1.000
_cell.angle_alpha   90.00
_cell.angle_beta   90.00
_cell.angle_gamma   90.00
#
_symmetry.space_group_name_H-M   'P 1'
#
loop_
_entity.id
_entity.type
_entity.pdbx_description
1 polymer ?
#
loop_
_entity_poly.entity_id
_entity_poly.type
_entity_poly.pdbx_seq_one_letter_code
_entity_poly.pdbx_strand_id
1 'polypeptide(L)'
;MNRILVIRGGAIGDIMLTLPALKALRDAWPRAHIEILGYKHIAILAENRFYAQAVRSIEYGPLSKFFSRTSELPAEFANYLASFDLIISYLYDPDRVFENNLRRCGVENLLCGPPKIIENAGHAARQLARPIEKIGIRVADLSEKVFLSIEDRQFASEFVRSFQQPIVAIHPGSGGKEKNWPLENWIALFSREGRLSGVQGKRERRCCSLVVISGEADKTQTEQLEREWKDRDVGFAKNLPLPHLAAVLESSIFIGHDSGISHLAAAAGANCILLFGPTNPDVWAPKNNNVRVLCAQSGRLSHLEIESVQAAISAAIYGS
;
A
#
# COMPACT_ATOMS: atom_id res chain seq x y z
N MET A 1 -27.42 -6.53 -5.85
CA MET A 1 -26.75 -5.24 -5.66
C MET A 1 -26.28 -4.73 -7.01
N ASN A 2 -26.70 -3.52 -7.39
CA ASN A 2 -26.33 -2.89 -8.67
C ASN A 2 -25.34 -1.76 -8.47
N ARG A 3 -25.46 -1.00 -7.38
CA ARG A 3 -24.59 0.14 -7.06
C ARG A 3 -24.08 0.05 -5.63
N ILE A 4 -22.78 0.11 -5.46
CA ILE A 4 -22.11 -0.01 -4.16
C ILE A 4 -21.13 1.16 -4.01
N LEU A 5 -21.16 1.82 -2.86
CA LEU A 5 -20.19 2.84 -2.48
C LEU A 5 -19.33 2.33 -1.33
N VAL A 6 -18.02 2.40 -1.49
CA VAL A 6 -17.08 2.16 -0.40
C VAL A 6 -16.40 3.47 -0.01
N ILE A 7 -16.55 3.87 1.25
CA ILE A 7 -15.98 5.11 1.77
C ILE A 7 -14.76 4.75 2.61
N ARG A 8 -13.57 5.12 2.12
CA ARG A 8 -12.30 4.81 2.78
C ARG A 8 -11.34 5.99 2.70
N GLY A 9 -11.11 6.64 3.82
CA GLY A 9 -10.02 7.58 4.02
C GLY A 9 -8.75 6.88 4.50
N GLY A 10 -7.77 7.65 4.92
CA GLY A 10 -6.51 7.16 5.47
C GLY A 10 -5.37 7.13 4.46
N ALA A 11 -4.22 6.56 4.87
CA ALA A 11 -3.01 6.48 4.07
C ALA A 11 -3.04 5.34 3.05
N ILE A 12 -1.97 5.16 2.28
CA ILE A 12 -1.84 4.11 1.26
C ILE A 12 -2.11 2.72 1.88
N GLY A 13 -1.50 2.41 3.03
CA GLY A 13 -1.71 1.13 3.73
C GLY A 13 -3.17 0.85 4.08
N ASP A 14 -3.94 1.88 4.39
CA ASP A 14 -5.37 1.74 4.71
C ASP A 14 -6.19 1.23 3.52
N ILE A 15 -5.93 1.75 2.33
CA ILE A 15 -6.56 1.28 1.09
C ILE A 15 -6.06 -0.13 0.76
N MET A 16 -4.74 -0.38 0.83
CA MET A 16 -4.16 -1.67 0.50
C MET A 16 -4.74 -2.79 1.36
N LEU A 17 -4.77 -2.61 2.67
CA LEU A 17 -5.37 -3.56 3.63
C LEU A 17 -6.88 -3.76 3.43
N THR A 18 -7.56 -2.86 2.72
CA THR A 18 -8.99 -2.99 2.38
C THR A 18 -9.21 -3.78 1.08
N LEU A 19 -8.19 -3.91 0.22
CA LEU A 19 -8.32 -4.58 -1.09
C LEU A 19 -8.84 -6.02 -1.02
N PRO A 20 -8.46 -6.87 -0.04
CA PRO A 20 -9.05 -8.21 0.09
C PRO A 20 -10.58 -8.19 0.27
N ALA A 21 -11.10 -7.24 1.06
CA ALA A 21 -12.53 -7.04 1.22
C ALA A 21 -13.18 -6.54 -0.09
N LEU A 22 -12.57 -5.59 -0.77
CA LEU A 22 -13.03 -5.09 -2.08
C LEU A 22 -13.04 -6.20 -3.13
N LYS A 23 -12.02 -7.06 -3.11
CA LYS A 23 -11.97 -8.22 -4.02
C LYS A 23 -13.15 -9.16 -3.80
N ALA A 24 -13.40 -9.56 -2.56
CA ALA A 24 -14.51 -10.43 -2.22
C ALA A 24 -15.87 -9.78 -2.57
N LEU A 25 -15.99 -8.47 -2.37
CA LEU A 25 -17.17 -7.70 -2.78
C LEU A 25 -17.38 -7.77 -4.29
N ARG A 26 -16.35 -7.52 -5.08
CA ARG A 26 -16.40 -7.61 -6.55
C ARG A 26 -16.68 -9.02 -7.04
N ASP A 27 -16.08 -10.03 -6.42
CA ASP A 27 -16.32 -11.44 -6.76
C ASP A 27 -17.77 -11.85 -6.46
N ALA A 28 -18.36 -11.35 -5.37
CA ALA A 28 -19.75 -11.62 -5.01
C ALA A 28 -20.76 -10.90 -5.94
N TRP A 29 -20.42 -9.71 -6.42
CA TRP A 29 -21.25 -8.92 -7.33
C TRP A 29 -20.48 -8.44 -8.56
N PRO A 30 -20.17 -9.33 -9.52
CA PRO A 30 -19.29 -9.03 -10.65
C PRO A 30 -19.80 -7.90 -11.56
N ARG A 31 -21.11 -7.68 -11.60
CA ARG A 31 -21.77 -6.67 -12.44
C ARG A 31 -22.11 -5.37 -11.70
N ALA A 32 -21.87 -5.31 -10.39
CA ALA A 32 -22.17 -4.12 -9.62
C ALA A 32 -21.29 -2.94 -10.07
N HIS A 33 -21.89 -1.75 -10.14
CA HIS A 33 -21.17 -0.51 -10.25
C HIS A 33 -20.62 -0.13 -8.88
N ILE A 34 -19.33 -0.29 -8.67
CA ILE A 34 -18.66 0.05 -7.42
C ILE A 34 -17.95 1.38 -7.58
N GLU A 35 -18.20 2.29 -6.65
CA GLU A 35 -17.45 3.55 -6.51
C GLU A 35 -16.70 3.57 -5.19
N ILE A 36 -15.53 4.24 -5.18
CA ILE A 36 -14.75 4.49 -3.97
C ILE A 36 -14.74 5.99 -3.69
N LEU A 37 -15.18 6.38 -2.51
CA LEU A 37 -15.02 7.71 -1.96
C LEU A 37 -13.80 7.70 -1.04
N GLY A 38 -12.68 8.24 -1.54
CA GLY A 38 -11.38 8.19 -0.87
C GLY A 38 -10.44 9.31 -1.31
N TYR A 39 -9.22 9.32 -0.81
CA TYR A 39 -8.18 10.22 -1.32
C TYR A 39 -7.84 9.82 -2.75
N LYS A 40 -8.13 10.70 -3.72
CA LYS A 40 -8.08 10.39 -5.15
C LYS A 40 -6.69 9.89 -5.59
N HIS A 41 -5.63 10.49 -5.08
CA HIS A 41 -4.24 10.10 -5.39
C HIS A 41 -3.86 8.70 -4.90
N ILE A 42 -4.62 8.11 -3.96
CA ILE A 42 -4.45 6.73 -3.47
C ILE A 42 -5.45 5.79 -4.16
N ALA A 43 -6.72 6.17 -4.13
CA ALA A 43 -7.81 5.32 -4.63
C ALA A 43 -7.78 5.13 -6.16
N ILE A 44 -6.98 5.93 -6.90
CA ILE A 44 -6.72 5.76 -8.35
C ILE A 44 -6.18 4.34 -8.67
N LEU A 45 -5.57 3.64 -7.71
CA LEU A 45 -5.19 2.23 -7.82
C LEU A 45 -6.38 1.30 -8.11
N ALA A 46 -7.60 1.74 -7.82
CA ALA A 46 -8.82 0.97 -8.04
C ALA A 46 -9.67 1.49 -9.21
N GLU A 47 -9.45 2.73 -9.66
CA GLU A 47 -10.29 3.43 -10.64
C GLU A 47 -10.16 2.82 -12.04
N ASN A 48 -11.31 2.49 -12.68
CA ASN A 48 -11.38 1.86 -14.00
C ASN A 48 -10.52 0.59 -14.11
N ARG A 49 -10.38 -0.10 -12.99
CA ARG A 49 -9.67 -1.38 -12.87
C ARG A 49 -10.62 -2.42 -12.29
N PHE A 50 -10.09 -3.52 -11.81
CA PHE A 50 -10.87 -4.63 -11.28
C PHE A 50 -11.86 -4.22 -10.17
N TYR A 51 -11.47 -3.29 -9.27
CA TYR A 51 -12.23 -2.99 -8.06
C TYR A 51 -13.39 -2.05 -8.27
N ALA A 52 -13.19 -0.94 -8.95
CA ALA A 52 -14.16 0.13 -9.03
C ALA A 52 -14.22 0.76 -10.43
N GLN A 53 -15.39 1.25 -10.81
CA GLN A 53 -15.59 2.00 -12.05
C GLN A 53 -15.26 3.48 -11.88
N ALA A 54 -15.38 4.02 -10.64
CA ALA A 54 -15.09 5.42 -10.40
C ALA A 54 -14.52 5.64 -8.99
N VAL A 55 -13.76 6.73 -8.87
CA VAL A 55 -13.23 7.24 -7.61
C VAL A 55 -13.66 8.69 -7.43
N ARG A 56 -14.21 9.02 -6.27
CA ARG A 56 -14.53 10.38 -5.87
C ARG A 56 -13.64 10.82 -4.71
N SER A 57 -13.31 12.13 -4.70
CA SER A 57 -12.50 12.68 -3.61
C SER A 57 -13.30 12.74 -2.31
N ILE A 58 -12.72 12.20 -1.24
CA ILE A 58 -13.24 12.34 0.13
C ILE A 58 -13.12 13.78 0.64
N GLU A 59 -12.30 14.59 -0.02
CA GLU A 59 -12.11 16.02 0.28
C GLU A 59 -13.22 16.89 -0.35
N TYR A 60 -14.24 16.27 -0.94
CA TYR A 60 -15.39 16.99 -1.50
C TYR A 60 -16.13 17.75 -0.40
N GLY A 61 -16.14 19.08 -0.51
CA GLY A 61 -16.65 19.99 0.51
C GLY A 61 -18.04 19.64 1.08
N PRO A 62 -19.04 19.31 0.24
CA PRO A 62 -20.36 18.92 0.71
C PRO A 62 -20.39 17.72 1.65
N LEU A 63 -19.41 16.80 1.59
CA LEU A 63 -19.30 15.66 2.52
C LEU A 63 -19.17 16.12 3.97
N SER A 64 -18.47 17.24 4.23
CA SER A 64 -18.27 17.76 5.58
C SER A 64 -19.58 18.06 6.33
N LYS A 65 -20.64 18.42 5.59
CA LYS A 65 -21.97 18.69 6.16
C LYS A 65 -22.59 17.44 6.79
N PHE A 66 -22.21 16.26 6.33
CA PHE A 66 -22.69 14.99 6.87
C PHE A 66 -22.12 14.66 8.24
N PHE A 67 -21.07 15.36 8.69
CA PHE A 67 -20.52 15.25 10.05
C PHE A 67 -21.08 16.29 11.04
N SER A 68 -22.07 17.08 10.63
CA SER A 68 -22.74 18.05 11.50
C SER A 68 -24.15 17.58 11.85
N ARG A 69 -24.54 17.73 13.13
CA ARG A 69 -25.88 17.35 13.61
C ARG A 69 -26.97 18.29 13.12
N THR A 70 -26.62 19.53 12.80
CA THR A 70 -27.57 20.61 12.52
C THR A 70 -27.48 21.16 11.10
N SER A 71 -26.55 20.71 10.28
CA SER A 71 -26.39 21.19 8.93
C SER A 71 -27.54 20.73 8.02
N GLU A 72 -27.96 21.61 7.15
CA GLU A 72 -28.75 21.24 5.96
C GLU A 72 -27.87 20.40 5.03
N LEU A 73 -28.39 19.24 4.63
CA LEU A 73 -27.66 18.32 3.76
C LEU A 73 -27.79 18.77 2.30
N PRO A 74 -26.67 18.91 1.57
CA PRO A 74 -26.71 19.29 0.15
C PRO A 74 -27.51 18.27 -0.67
N ALA A 75 -28.62 18.71 -1.27
CA ALA A 75 -29.60 17.81 -1.94
C ALA A 75 -28.96 16.95 -3.04
N GLU A 76 -28.09 17.54 -3.87
CA GLU A 76 -27.40 16.80 -4.94
C GLU A 76 -26.55 15.65 -4.37
N PHE A 77 -25.78 15.92 -3.31
CA PHE A 77 -24.92 14.91 -2.72
C PHE A 77 -25.73 13.89 -1.88
N ALA A 78 -26.82 14.33 -1.24
CA ALA A 78 -27.75 13.43 -0.56
C ALA A 78 -28.40 12.44 -1.55
N ASN A 79 -28.87 12.92 -2.70
CA ASN A 79 -29.43 12.08 -3.78
C ASN A 79 -28.37 11.13 -4.36
N TYR A 80 -27.13 11.60 -4.52
CA TYR A 80 -26.03 10.74 -4.94
C TYR A 80 -25.82 9.59 -3.94
N LEU A 81 -25.72 9.87 -2.65
CA LEU A 81 -25.54 8.83 -1.62
C LEU A 81 -26.74 7.87 -1.54
N ALA A 82 -27.96 8.40 -1.63
CA ALA A 82 -29.20 7.59 -1.65
C ALA A 82 -29.33 6.70 -2.89
N SER A 83 -28.57 6.97 -3.95
CA SER A 83 -28.61 6.17 -5.18
C SER A 83 -27.87 4.83 -5.10
N PHE A 84 -27.16 4.55 -4.00
CA PHE A 84 -26.43 3.30 -3.79
C PHE A 84 -27.29 2.27 -3.04
N ASP A 85 -27.31 1.04 -3.56
CA ASP A 85 -27.97 -0.09 -2.90
C ASP A 85 -27.28 -0.50 -1.60
N LEU A 86 -25.98 -0.22 -1.49
CA LEU A 86 -25.14 -0.54 -0.33
C LEU A 86 -24.04 0.52 -0.18
N ILE A 87 -23.89 1.03 1.02
CA ILE A 87 -22.73 1.86 1.41
C ILE A 87 -21.92 1.11 2.48
N ILE A 88 -20.61 1.03 2.30
CA ILE A 88 -19.67 0.51 3.29
C ILE A 88 -18.77 1.65 3.73
N SER A 89 -18.84 2.06 4.98
CA SER A 89 -18.06 3.17 5.52
C SER A 89 -17.03 2.69 6.54
N TYR A 90 -15.78 3.11 6.35
CA TYR A 90 -14.68 2.94 7.30
C TYR A 90 -14.29 4.26 7.96
N LEU A 91 -15.16 5.26 7.91
CA LEU A 91 -14.91 6.55 8.55
C LEU A 91 -15.10 6.47 10.06
N TYR A 92 -14.35 7.33 10.76
CA TYR A 92 -14.51 7.49 12.20
C TYR A 92 -15.76 8.32 12.50
N ASP A 93 -16.76 7.69 13.10
CA ASP A 93 -18.05 8.29 13.42
C ASP A 93 -18.55 7.79 14.79
N PRO A 94 -17.86 8.16 15.89
CA PRO A 94 -18.16 7.64 17.23
C PRO A 94 -19.56 8.01 17.71
N ASP A 95 -20.05 9.18 17.33
CA ASP A 95 -21.37 9.70 17.69
C ASP A 95 -22.48 9.33 16.70
N ARG A 96 -22.16 8.54 15.69
CA ARG A 96 -23.06 8.13 14.59
C ARG A 96 -23.72 9.30 13.86
N VAL A 97 -23.07 10.46 13.81
CA VAL A 97 -23.60 11.64 13.13
C VAL A 97 -23.66 11.43 11.61
N PHE A 98 -22.55 10.90 11.06
CA PHE A 98 -22.49 10.58 9.65
C PHE A 98 -23.49 9.50 9.27
N GLU A 99 -23.57 8.40 10.02
CA GLU A 99 -24.55 7.33 9.83
C GLU A 99 -25.98 7.89 9.85
N ASN A 100 -26.33 8.68 10.87
CA ASN A 100 -27.69 9.24 11.00
C ASN A 100 -28.03 10.15 9.81
N ASN A 101 -27.09 10.95 9.32
CA ASN A 101 -27.30 11.82 8.18
C ASN A 101 -27.45 11.01 6.88
N LEU A 102 -26.73 9.91 6.70
CA LEU A 102 -26.97 8.98 5.61
C LEU A 102 -28.38 8.39 5.64
N ARG A 103 -28.85 7.96 6.82
CA ARG A 103 -30.23 7.45 7.00
C ARG A 103 -31.28 8.51 6.68
N ARG A 104 -31.07 9.77 7.08
CA ARG A 104 -31.96 10.90 6.75
C ARG A 104 -32.07 11.15 5.24
N CYS A 105 -31.02 10.80 4.48
CA CYS A 105 -31.04 10.91 3.00
C CYS A 105 -31.67 9.70 2.31
N GLY A 106 -32.16 8.69 3.05
CA GLY A 106 -32.77 7.51 2.47
C GLY A 106 -31.79 6.35 2.18
N VAL A 107 -30.55 6.38 2.72
CA VAL A 107 -29.65 5.23 2.63
C VAL A 107 -30.18 4.09 3.51
N GLU A 108 -30.59 3.00 2.88
CA GLU A 108 -31.18 1.86 3.59
C GLU A 108 -30.12 0.87 4.08
N ASN A 109 -29.16 0.53 3.26
CA ASN A 109 -28.14 -0.47 3.56
C ASN A 109 -26.79 0.21 3.80
N LEU A 110 -26.41 0.31 5.05
CA LEU A 110 -25.13 0.87 5.52
C LEU A 110 -24.40 -0.14 6.39
N LEU A 111 -23.17 -0.46 6.04
CA LEU A 111 -22.25 -1.23 6.84
C LEU A 111 -21.12 -0.32 7.36
N CYS A 112 -20.91 -0.33 8.65
CA CYS A 112 -19.80 0.39 9.27
C CYS A 112 -18.66 -0.57 9.60
N GLY A 113 -17.47 -0.29 9.07
CA GLY A 113 -16.22 -0.98 9.35
C GLY A 113 -15.45 -0.32 10.49
N PRO A 114 -14.40 -0.98 10.99
CA PRO A 114 -13.55 -0.41 12.02
C PRO A 114 -12.77 0.78 11.44
N PRO A 115 -12.84 1.97 12.04
CA PRO A 115 -12.08 3.12 11.60
C PRO A 115 -10.59 3.03 11.99
N LYS A 116 -10.27 2.19 12.97
CA LYS A 116 -8.93 1.90 13.47
C LYS A 116 -8.75 0.39 13.65
N ILE A 117 -7.54 -0.07 13.39
CA ILE A 117 -7.15 -1.45 13.64
C ILE A 117 -6.84 -1.65 15.14
N ILE A 118 -7.27 -2.78 15.68
CA ILE A 118 -7.03 -3.18 17.06
C ILE A 118 -5.89 -4.21 17.04
N GLU A 119 -4.78 -3.90 17.71
CA GLU A 119 -3.55 -4.71 17.68
C GLU A 119 -3.77 -6.19 18.07
N ASN A 120 -4.63 -6.45 19.05
CA ASN A 120 -4.85 -7.81 19.55
C ASN A 120 -6.09 -8.50 18.94
N ALA A 121 -6.65 -7.97 17.85
CA ALA A 121 -7.89 -8.51 17.24
C ALA A 121 -7.65 -9.28 15.94
N GLY A 122 -6.40 -9.69 15.68
CA GLY A 122 -5.97 -10.39 14.48
C GLY A 122 -5.55 -9.45 13.36
N HIS A 123 -5.24 -10.00 12.20
CA HIS A 123 -4.69 -9.27 11.07
C HIS A 123 -5.59 -8.11 10.61
N ALA A 124 -4.98 -6.97 10.23
CA ALA A 124 -5.69 -5.74 9.86
C ALA A 124 -6.69 -5.95 8.72
N ALA A 125 -6.30 -6.64 7.64
CA ALA A 125 -7.20 -6.94 6.53
C ALA A 125 -8.41 -7.80 6.96
N ARG A 126 -8.24 -8.72 7.94
CA ARG A 126 -9.34 -9.50 8.50
C ARG A 126 -10.32 -8.61 9.26
N GLN A 127 -9.81 -7.65 10.01
CA GLN A 127 -10.67 -6.70 10.73
C GLN A 127 -11.48 -5.84 9.75
N LEU A 128 -10.86 -5.40 8.64
CA LEU A 128 -11.50 -4.61 7.59
C LEU A 128 -12.51 -5.44 6.76
N ALA A 129 -12.37 -6.75 6.72
CA ALA A 129 -13.31 -7.65 6.05
C ALA A 129 -14.62 -7.88 6.83
N ARG A 130 -14.62 -7.71 8.16
CA ARG A 130 -15.78 -7.99 9.02
C ARG A 130 -17.12 -7.39 8.56
N PRO A 131 -17.19 -6.13 8.04
CA PRO A 131 -18.47 -5.58 7.61
C PRO A 131 -19.14 -6.42 6.51
N ILE A 132 -18.38 -6.85 5.51
CA ILE A 132 -18.93 -7.65 4.40
C ILE A 132 -19.18 -9.10 4.80
N GLU A 133 -18.43 -9.64 5.77
CA GLU A 133 -18.70 -10.98 6.31
C GLU A 133 -20.04 -11.05 7.05
N LYS A 134 -20.51 -9.93 7.66
CA LYS A 134 -21.84 -9.84 8.30
C LYS A 134 -23.01 -10.02 7.31
N ILE A 135 -22.78 -9.75 6.03
CA ILE A 135 -23.78 -9.95 4.98
C ILE A 135 -23.55 -11.23 4.16
N GLY A 136 -22.75 -12.16 4.71
CA GLY A 136 -22.53 -13.49 4.14
C GLY A 136 -21.42 -13.58 3.08
N ILE A 137 -20.63 -12.52 2.85
CA ILE A 137 -19.51 -12.55 1.91
C ILE A 137 -18.26 -12.99 2.65
N ARG A 138 -17.78 -14.20 2.35
CA ARG A 138 -16.55 -14.75 2.96
C ARG A 138 -15.30 -14.18 2.30
N VAL A 139 -14.37 -13.66 3.11
CA VAL A 139 -13.03 -13.25 2.67
C VAL A 139 -12.03 -14.33 3.08
N ALA A 140 -11.80 -15.30 2.18
CA ALA A 140 -10.91 -16.42 2.44
C ALA A 140 -9.43 -16.04 2.32
N ASP A 141 -9.10 -15.23 1.30
CA ASP A 141 -7.75 -14.76 1.00
C ASP A 141 -7.58 -13.31 1.47
N LEU A 142 -6.54 -13.06 2.25
CA LEU A 142 -6.17 -11.73 2.76
C LEU A 142 -5.03 -11.09 1.98
N SER A 143 -4.55 -11.75 0.91
CA SER A 143 -3.52 -11.20 0.04
C SER A 143 -4.03 -9.96 -0.68
N GLU A 144 -3.20 -8.93 -0.70
CA GLU A 144 -3.48 -7.71 -1.42
C GLU A 144 -3.11 -7.89 -2.89
N LYS A 145 -3.86 -7.27 -3.79
CA LYS A 145 -3.55 -7.31 -5.22
C LYS A 145 -3.91 -5.98 -5.89
N VAL A 146 -3.04 -5.47 -6.72
CA VAL A 146 -3.33 -4.37 -7.64
C VAL A 146 -3.43 -4.90 -9.07
N PHE A 147 -4.24 -4.23 -9.90
CA PHE A 147 -4.47 -4.62 -11.29
C PHE A 147 -3.96 -3.49 -12.17
N LEU A 148 -2.79 -3.70 -12.74
CA LEU A 148 -2.09 -2.72 -13.54
C LEU A 148 -2.63 -2.67 -14.96
N SER A 149 -2.76 -1.48 -15.53
CA SER A 149 -3.12 -1.28 -16.92
C SER A 149 -1.93 -1.53 -17.86
N ILE A 150 -2.19 -1.53 -19.16
CA ILE A 150 -1.14 -1.61 -20.18
C ILE A 150 -0.27 -0.36 -20.11
N GLU A 151 -0.87 0.81 -19.92
CA GLU A 151 -0.19 2.10 -19.84
C GLU A 151 0.73 2.17 -18.61
N ASP A 152 0.31 1.61 -17.45
CA ASP A 152 1.17 1.53 -16.27
C ASP A 152 2.44 0.71 -16.55
N ARG A 153 2.28 -0.44 -17.22
CA ARG A 153 3.41 -1.31 -17.58
C ARG A 153 4.29 -0.72 -18.67
N GLN A 154 3.72 0.03 -19.61
CA GLN A 154 4.50 0.77 -20.60
C GLN A 154 5.39 1.82 -19.95
N PHE A 155 4.82 2.61 -19.01
CA PHE A 155 5.60 3.54 -18.21
C PHE A 155 6.74 2.85 -17.48
N ALA A 156 6.45 1.74 -16.78
CA ALA A 156 7.46 0.99 -16.04
C ALA A 156 8.57 0.47 -16.96
N SER A 157 8.21 -0.09 -18.11
CA SER A 157 9.16 -0.60 -19.11
C SER A 157 10.12 0.49 -19.59
N GLU A 158 9.61 1.71 -19.84
CA GLU A 158 10.44 2.85 -20.23
C GLU A 158 11.33 3.32 -19.08
N PHE A 159 10.76 3.40 -17.85
CA PHE A 159 11.50 3.80 -16.65
C PHE A 159 12.69 2.87 -16.38
N VAL A 160 12.49 1.55 -16.50
CA VAL A 160 13.54 0.56 -16.18
C VAL A 160 14.42 0.20 -17.36
N ARG A 161 14.23 0.78 -18.54
CA ARG A 161 14.88 0.40 -19.80
C ARG A 161 16.40 0.38 -19.76
N SER A 162 16.99 1.31 -19.00
CA SER A 162 18.45 1.41 -18.85
C SER A 162 19.01 0.57 -17.69
N PHE A 163 18.15 -0.03 -16.87
CA PHE A 163 18.58 -0.77 -15.68
C PHE A 163 18.82 -2.24 -15.99
N GLN A 164 19.89 -2.77 -15.38
CA GLN A 164 20.21 -4.20 -15.44
C GLN A 164 19.30 -4.99 -14.47
N GLN A 165 18.75 -6.08 -14.95
CA GLN A 165 17.97 -7.01 -14.12
C GLN A 165 18.89 -7.94 -13.29
N PRO A 166 18.44 -8.38 -12.09
CA PRO A 166 17.22 -7.95 -11.42
C PRO A 166 17.33 -6.54 -10.86
N ILE A 167 16.19 -5.86 -10.71
CA ILE A 167 16.12 -4.56 -10.03
C ILE A 167 15.90 -4.80 -8.53
N VAL A 168 16.74 -4.18 -7.73
CA VAL A 168 16.56 -4.07 -6.28
C VAL A 168 15.98 -2.69 -5.98
N ALA A 169 14.73 -2.64 -5.56
CA ALA A 169 14.03 -1.41 -5.20
C ALA A 169 14.02 -1.24 -3.69
N ILE A 170 14.45 -0.09 -3.19
CA ILE A 170 14.45 0.21 -1.75
C ILE A 170 13.55 1.40 -1.43
N HIS A 171 12.84 1.31 -0.30
CA HIS A 171 12.10 2.42 0.28
C HIS A 171 12.64 2.70 1.70
N PRO A 172 13.58 3.65 1.85
CA PRO A 172 14.29 3.89 3.12
C PRO A 172 13.47 4.65 4.16
N GLY A 173 12.29 5.14 3.79
CA GLY A 173 11.39 5.90 4.64
C GLY A 173 10.13 5.13 5.05
N SER A 174 9.44 5.67 6.03
CA SER A 174 8.08 5.28 6.42
C SER A 174 7.39 6.44 7.13
N GLY A 175 6.08 6.31 7.44
CA GLY A 175 5.33 7.33 8.16
C GLY A 175 5.77 7.60 9.61
N GLY A 176 6.66 6.78 10.19
CA GLY A 176 7.19 6.92 11.55
C GLY A 176 8.70 6.73 11.60
N LYS A 177 9.42 7.66 12.19
CA LYS A 177 10.89 7.60 12.28
C LYS A 177 11.38 6.34 12.99
N GLU A 178 10.65 5.88 14.01
CA GLU A 178 10.96 4.68 14.78
C GLU A 178 10.81 3.38 13.98
N LYS A 179 10.11 3.44 12.85
CA LYS A 179 9.93 2.33 11.91
C LYS A 179 11.00 2.30 10.82
N ASN A 180 11.94 3.24 10.82
CA ASN A 180 12.97 3.32 9.80
C ASN A 180 14.26 2.64 10.25
N TRP A 181 14.80 1.82 9.36
CA TRP A 181 16.17 1.33 9.52
C TRP A 181 17.14 2.50 9.33
N PRO A 182 18.23 2.59 10.14
CA PRO A 182 19.18 3.70 10.03
C PRO A 182 19.67 3.90 8.60
N LEU A 183 19.78 5.15 8.17
CA LEU A 183 20.19 5.46 6.80
C LEU A 183 21.62 5.00 6.51
N GLU A 184 22.48 5.03 7.54
CA GLU A 184 23.86 4.53 7.51
C GLU A 184 23.90 3.04 7.14
N ASN A 185 22.93 2.25 7.60
CA ASN A 185 22.84 0.83 7.30
C ASN A 185 22.46 0.60 5.82
N TRP A 186 21.57 1.43 5.23
CA TRP A 186 21.28 1.42 3.81
C TRP A 186 22.52 1.77 2.98
N ILE A 187 23.28 2.79 3.41
CA ILE A 187 24.50 3.21 2.75
C ILE A 187 25.55 2.07 2.82
N ALA A 188 25.74 1.45 3.99
CA ALA A 188 26.67 0.36 4.20
C ALA A 188 26.28 -0.90 3.40
N LEU A 189 24.99 -1.28 3.40
CA LEU A 189 24.46 -2.43 2.66
C LEU A 189 24.78 -2.38 1.15
N PHE A 190 24.73 -1.18 0.58
CA PHE A 190 25.01 -0.95 -0.84
C PHE A 190 26.37 -0.27 -1.09
N SER A 191 27.28 -0.23 -0.11
CA SER A 191 28.65 0.29 -0.29
C SER A 191 29.44 -0.59 -1.29
N ARG A 192 30.55 -0.05 -1.83
CA ARG A 192 31.43 -0.81 -2.74
C ARG A 192 32.04 -2.04 -2.07
N GLU A 193 32.23 -1.99 -0.76
CA GLU A 193 32.78 -3.07 0.04
C GLU A 193 31.74 -4.11 0.47
N GLY A 194 30.48 -3.69 0.64
CA GLY A 194 29.30 -4.55 0.91
C GLY A 194 28.66 -5.12 -0.35
N ARG A 195 29.41 -5.39 -1.39
CA ARG A 195 28.91 -5.88 -2.67
C ARG A 195 28.01 -7.12 -2.49
N LEU A 196 26.84 -7.10 -3.10
CA LEU A 196 26.07 -8.29 -3.43
C LEU A 196 26.86 -9.11 -4.49
N SER A 197 28.11 -9.47 -4.17
CA SER A 197 28.99 -10.23 -5.04
C SER A 197 28.85 -11.71 -4.70
N GLY A 198 28.09 -12.42 -5.54
CA GLY A 198 28.22 -13.87 -5.61
C GLY A 198 29.60 -14.23 -6.16
N VAL A 199 30.36 -15.01 -5.36
CA VAL A 199 31.52 -15.82 -5.71
C VAL A 199 32.81 -15.11 -6.14
N GLN A 200 33.86 -15.41 -5.41
CA GLN A 200 35.25 -15.14 -5.75
C GLN A 200 35.61 -15.55 -7.19
N GLY A 201 36.07 -14.60 -7.97
CA GLY A 201 36.83 -14.86 -9.19
C GLY A 201 36.23 -14.36 -10.49
N LYS A 202 36.91 -13.37 -11.07
CA LYS A 202 36.86 -12.83 -12.43
C LYS A 202 35.72 -11.85 -12.78
N ARG A 203 36.14 -10.58 -12.98
CA ARG A 203 35.43 -9.43 -13.51
C ARG A 203 34.08 -9.14 -12.84
N GLU A 204 34.11 -8.12 -12.02
CA GLU A 204 32.98 -7.53 -11.30
C GLU A 204 31.88 -7.05 -12.26
N ARG A 205 30.96 -7.91 -12.62
CA ARG A 205 29.68 -7.47 -13.21
C ARG A 205 28.74 -7.10 -12.07
N ARG A 206 28.16 -5.91 -12.11
CA ARG A 206 27.02 -5.60 -11.26
C ARG A 206 25.98 -6.69 -11.47
N CYS A 207 25.53 -7.33 -10.39
CA CYS A 207 24.52 -8.38 -10.49
C CYS A 207 23.08 -7.85 -10.53
N CYS A 208 22.87 -6.55 -10.24
CA CYS A 208 21.56 -5.91 -10.19
C CYS A 208 21.68 -4.39 -10.28
N SER A 209 20.59 -3.71 -10.65
CA SER A 209 20.46 -2.25 -10.53
C SER A 209 19.68 -1.88 -9.27
N LEU A 210 20.06 -0.75 -8.65
CA LEU A 210 19.40 -0.21 -7.47
C LEU A 210 18.45 0.92 -7.86
N VAL A 211 17.22 0.89 -7.33
CA VAL A 211 16.24 1.96 -7.46
C VAL A 211 15.77 2.39 -6.07
N VAL A 212 15.89 3.68 -5.78
CA VAL A 212 15.38 4.28 -4.53
C VAL A 212 13.99 4.83 -4.78
N ILE A 213 13.05 4.40 -3.96
CA ILE A 213 11.66 4.89 -3.98
C ILE A 213 11.53 5.99 -2.93
N SER A 214 10.88 7.08 -3.29
CA SER A 214 10.66 8.22 -2.42
C SER A 214 9.34 8.91 -2.70
N GLY A 215 8.67 9.31 -1.60
CA GLY A 215 7.57 10.24 -1.58
C GLY A 215 7.94 11.57 -0.94
N GLU A 216 6.95 12.44 -0.71
CA GLU A 216 7.17 13.73 -0.05
C GLU A 216 7.67 13.56 1.39
N ALA A 217 7.21 12.52 2.10
CA ALA A 217 7.60 12.23 3.48
C ALA A 217 9.07 11.82 3.63
N ASP A 218 9.70 11.32 2.57
CA ASP A 218 11.05 10.73 2.59
C ASP A 218 12.09 11.62 1.91
N LYS A 219 11.73 12.87 1.60
CA LYS A 219 12.56 13.79 0.82
C LYS A 219 13.96 13.95 1.40
N THR A 220 14.07 14.16 2.72
CA THR A 220 15.35 14.39 3.38
C THR A 220 16.28 13.17 3.29
N GLN A 221 15.76 11.97 3.52
CA GLN A 221 16.51 10.72 3.40
C GLN A 221 16.97 10.49 1.97
N THR A 222 16.08 10.75 1.01
CA THR A 222 16.38 10.60 -0.42
C THR A 222 17.47 11.56 -0.88
N GLU A 223 17.41 12.84 -0.48
CA GLU A 223 18.43 13.84 -0.80
C GLU A 223 19.80 13.48 -0.20
N GLN A 224 19.83 12.83 0.98
CA GLN A 224 21.05 12.34 1.55
C GLN A 224 21.62 11.16 0.75
N LEU A 225 20.79 10.18 0.36
CA LEU A 225 21.22 9.07 -0.49
C LEU A 225 21.70 9.52 -1.86
N GLU A 226 21.06 10.55 -2.44
CA GLU A 226 21.50 11.13 -3.72
C GLU A 226 22.92 11.73 -3.63
N ARG A 227 23.22 12.40 -2.53
CA ARG A 227 24.56 12.94 -2.29
C ARG A 227 25.61 11.84 -2.11
N GLU A 228 25.27 10.82 -1.31
CA GLU A 228 26.16 9.67 -1.04
C GLU A 228 26.40 8.81 -2.30
N TRP A 229 25.42 8.72 -3.15
CA TRP A 229 25.45 7.85 -4.35
C TRP A 229 25.54 8.62 -5.67
N LYS A 230 25.94 9.89 -5.65
CA LYS A 230 26.01 10.77 -6.84
C LYS A 230 26.83 10.20 -8.00
N ASP A 231 27.91 9.45 -7.70
CA ASP A 231 28.80 8.85 -8.67
C ASP A 231 28.45 7.37 -8.94
N ARG A 232 27.24 6.95 -8.60
CA ARG A 232 26.74 5.58 -8.78
C ARG A 232 25.56 5.58 -9.72
N ASP A 233 25.44 4.48 -10.46
CA ASP A 233 24.26 4.24 -11.29
C ASP A 233 23.11 3.71 -10.42
N VAL A 234 22.36 4.64 -9.85
CA VAL A 234 21.21 4.40 -8.99
C VAL A 234 20.03 5.17 -9.56
N GLY A 235 18.93 4.47 -9.77
CA GLY A 235 17.68 5.10 -10.18
C GLY A 235 16.92 5.70 -8.99
N PHE A 236 16.19 6.77 -9.23
CA PHE A 236 15.33 7.40 -8.21
C PHE A 236 13.90 7.53 -8.74
N ALA A 237 13.00 6.75 -8.14
CA ALA A 237 11.56 6.80 -8.41
C ALA A 237 10.88 7.77 -7.42
N LYS A 238 10.90 9.07 -7.75
CA LYS A 238 10.42 10.14 -6.85
C LYS A 238 9.00 10.55 -7.20
N ASN A 239 8.12 10.58 -6.21
CA ASN A 239 6.75 11.08 -6.32
C ASN A 239 5.97 10.53 -7.53
N LEU A 240 6.24 9.29 -7.92
CA LEU A 240 5.51 8.64 -9.00
C LEU A 240 4.03 8.45 -8.59
N PRO A 241 3.09 8.61 -9.53
CA PRO A 241 1.73 8.15 -9.33
C PRO A 241 1.73 6.68 -8.90
N LEU A 242 0.90 6.31 -7.92
CA LEU A 242 0.91 4.96 -7.33
C LEU A 242 0.75 3.82 -8.36
N PRO A 243 -0.08 3.93 -9.42
CA PRO A 243 -0.14 2.91 -10.46
C PRO A 243 1.18 2.72 -11.22
N HIS A 244 1.88 3.81 -11.53
CA HIS A 244 3.18 3.77 -12.17
C HIS A 244 4.24 3.16 -11.25
N LEU A 245 4.23 3.58 -9.97
CA LEU A 245 5.13 2.99 -8.96
C LEU A 245 4.89 1.49 -8.80
N ALA A 246 3.62 1.07 -8.71
CA ALA A 246 3.27 -0.34 -8.62
C ALA A 246 3.79 -1.14 -9.83
N ALA A 247 3.71 -0.58 -11.04
CA ALA A 247 4.23 -1.21 -12.25
C ALA A 247 5.77 -1.32 -12.25
N VAL A 248 6.48 -0.29 -11.78
CA VAL A 248 7.94 -0.34 -11.59
C VAL A 248 8.34 -1.43 -10.60
N LEU A 249 7.52 -1.64 -9.56
CA LEU A 249 7.76 -2.64 -8.52
C LEU A 249 7.41 -4.07 -8.96
N GLU A 250 6.50 -4.28 -9.93
CA GLU A 250 5.91 -5.58 -10.28
C GLU A 250 6.94 -6.71 -10.45
N SER A 251 8.13 -6.40 -10.98
CA SER A 251 9.20 -7.39 -11.24
C SER A 251 10.47 -7.12 -10.45
N SER A 252 10.39 -6.37 -9.35
CA SER A 252 11.55 -6.02 -8.54
C SER A 252 11.71 -6.92 -7.30
N ILE A 253 12.91 -6.92 -6.73
CA ILE A 253 13.15 -7.31 -5.35
C ILE A 253 13.00 -6.04 -4.52
N PHE A 254 11.98 -5.98 -3.69
CA PHE A 254 11.67 -4.79 -2.90
C PHE A 254 12.13 -4.95 -1.46
N ILE A 255 12.80 -3.94 -0.92
CA ILE A 255 13.17 -3.87 0.48
C ILE A 255 12.60 -2.58 1.08
N GLY A 256 11.86 -2.71 2.17
CA GLY A 256 11.26 -1.57 2.87
C GLY A 256 10.81 -1.92 4.28
N HIS A 257 10.16 -0.96 4.91
CA HIS A 257 9.67 -1.08 6.29
C HIS A 257 8.15 -1.38 6.32
N ASP A 258 7.56 -1.45 7.51
CA ASP A 258 6.10 -1.40 7.69
C ASP A 258 5.56 -0.05 7.21
N SER A 259 5.12 -0.02 5.95
CA SER A 259 4.64 1.18 5.26
C SER A 259 3.64 0.85 4.16
N GLY A 260 2.84 1.83 3.74
CA GLY A 260 1.89 1.66 2.63
C GLY A 260 2.56 1.30 1.31
N ILE A 261 3.79 1.73 1.07
CA ILE A 261 4.58 1.38 -0.13
C ILE A 261 4.97 -0.11 -0.11
N SER A 262 5.25 -0.67 1.05
CA SER A 262 5.54 -2.11 1.21
C SER A 262 4.31 -2.97 0.86
N HIS A 263 3.12 -2.53 1.28
CA HIS A 263 1.86 -3.15 0.87
C HIS A 263 1.65 -3.04 -0.65
N LEU A 264 1.92 -1.87 -1.22
CA LEU A 264 1.81 -1.66 -2.67
C LEU A 264 2.76 -2.59 -3.44
N ALA A 265 4.00 -2.72 -2.98
CA ALA A 265 5.00 -3.61 -3.59
C ALA A 265 4.55 -5.07 -3.54
N ALA A 266 4.09 -5.54 -2.38
CA ALA A 266 3.56 -6.90 -2.22
C ALA A 266 2.36 -7.16 -3.13
N ALA A 267 1.42 -6.21 -3.21
CA ALA A 267 0.22 -6.29 -4.03
C ALA A 267 0.51 -6.23 -5.54
N ALA A 268 1.59 -5.56 -5.94
CA ALA A 268 2.06 -5.51 -7.32
C ALA A 268 2.77 -6.79 -7.77
N GLY A 269 3.23 -7.65 -6.82
CA GLY A 269 3.91 -8.89 -7.12
C GLY A 269 5.43 -8.85 -6.93
N ALA A 270 5.99 -7.76 -6.40
CA ALA A 270 7.41 -7.67 -6.04
C ALA A 270 7.83 -8.78 -5.08
N ASN A 271 9.06 -9.29 -5.19
CA ASN A 271 9.63 -10.17 -4.17
C ASN A 271 10.07 -9.31 -2.97
N CYS A 272 9.25 -9.27 -1.92
CA CYS A 272 9.39 -8.33 -0.82
C CYS A 272 10.19 -8.87 0.35
N ILE A 273 11.15 -8.07 0.84
CA ILE A 273 11.86 -8.24 2.10
C ILE A 273 11.46 -7.07 3.00
N LEU A 274 10.64 -7.33 4.00
CA LEU A 274 10.06 -6.29 4.85
C LEU A 274 10.68 -6.29 6.23
N LEU A 275 11.19 -5.12 6.63
CA LEU A 275 11.89 -4.91 7.89
C LEU A 275 10.89 -4.41 8.94
N PHE A 276 10.66 -5.22 9.97
CA PHE A 276 9.75 -4.91 11.07
C PHE A 276 10.52 -4.68 12.37
N GLY A 277 10.19 -3.60 13.05
CA GLY A 277 10.74 -3.22 14.36
C GLY A 277 9.65 -3.13 15.41
N PRO A 278 9.09 -1.92 15.66
CA PRO A 278 8.15 -1.69 16.76
C PRO A 278 6.74 -2.23 16.50
N THR A 279 6.37 -2.50 15.24
CA THR A 279 5.03 -2.97 14.87
C THR A 279 4.97 -4.49 14.76
N ASN A 280 3.80 -5.04 15.06
CA ASN A 280 3.58 -6.49 15.01
C ASN A 280 3.29 -6.96 13.56
N PRO A 281 4.15 -7.77 12.94
CA PRO A 281 3.93 -8.26 11.58
C PRO A 281 2.73 -9.18 11.44
N ASP A 282 2.28 -9.86 12.51
CA ASP A 282 1.07 -10.68 12.47
C ASP A 282 -0.18 -9.86 12.22
N VAL A 283 -0.16 -8.59 12.61
CA VAL A 283 -1.25 -7.63 12.42
C VAL A 283 -1.08 -6.87 11.11
N TRP A 284 0.16 -6.45 10.77
CA TRP A 284 0.37 -5.44 9.74
C TRP A 284 1.06 -5.93 8.47
N ALA A 285 1.82 -7.04 8.50
CA ALA A 285 2.53 -7.48 7.29
C ALA A 285 1.56 -7.97 6.21
N PRO A 286 1.76 -7.64 4.92
CA PRO A 286 0.97 -8.20 3.82
C PRO A 286 0.96 -9.74 3.86
N LYS A 287 -0.20 -10.36 3.64
CA LYS A 287 -0.36 -11.82 3.65
C LYS A 287 -0.08 -12.47 2.30
N ASN A 288 0.68 -11.79 1.47
CA ASN A 288 1.10 -12.26 0.16
C ASN A 288 2.25 -13.27 0.28
N ASN A 289 2.25 -14.32 -0.57
CA ASN A 289 3.29 -15.37 -0.56
C ASN A 289 4.67 -14.88 -1.03
N ASN A 290 4.73 -13.71 -1.69
CA ASN A 290 5.94 -13.05 -2.14
C ASN A 290 6.56 -12.13 -1.08
N VAL A 291 6.16 -12.28 0.19
CA VAL A 291 6.63 -11.44 1.30
C VAL A 291 7.45 -12.27 2.30
N ARG A 292 8.68 -11.84 2.55
CA ARG A 292 9.54 -12.29 3.63
C ARG A 292 9.69 -11.17 4.66
N VAL A 293 9.39 -11.46 5.91
CA VAL A 293 9.55 -10.51 7.02
C VAL A 293 10.84 -10.79 7.77
N LEU A 294 11.60 -9.73 8.04
CA LEU A 294 12.75 -9.72 8.95
C LEU A 294 12.39 -8.85 10.17
N CYS A 295 12.35 -9.47 11.34
CA CYS A 295 12.04 -8.77 12.58
C CYS A 295 13.31 -8.45 13.38
N ALA A 296 13.42 -7.20 13.86
CA ALA A 296 14.39 -6.85 14.85
C ALA A 296 13.99 -7.45 16.21
N GLN A 297 14.80 -8.34 16.78
CA GLN A 297 14.51 -9.06 18.04
C GLN A 297 14.18 -8.14 19.22
N SER A 298 14.78 -6.94 19.24
CA SER A 298 14.56 -5.93 20.28
C SER A 298 13.37 -5.00 20.01
N GLY A 299 12.65 -5.18 18.90
CA GLY A 299 11.65 -4.24 18.43
C GLY A 299 12.22 -2.92 17.90
N ARG A 300 13.54 -2.78 17.77
CA ARG A 300 14.22 -1.58 17.24
C ARG A 300 14.95 -1.93 15.96
N LEU A 301 14.60 -1.32 14.86
CA LEU A 301 15.23 -1.57 13.57
C LEU A 301 16.73 -1.23 13.56
N SER A 302 17.20 -0.31 14.41
CA SER A 302 18.64 -0.05 14.57
C SER A 302 19.45 -1.28 15.01
N HIS A 303 18.80 -2.31 15.55
CA HIS A 303 19.43 -3.57 15.97
C HIS A 303 19.27 -4.69 14.94
N LEU A 304 18.67 -4.42 13.80
CA LEU A 304 18.62 -5.39 12.71
C LEU A 304 19.95 -5.36 11.95
N GLU A 305 20.66 -6.48 11.96
CA GLU A 305 21.99 -6.60 11.37
C GLU A 305 21.94 -6.51 9.84
N ILE A 306 22.93 -5.82 9.26
CA ILE A 306 23.06 -5.62 7.81
C ILE A 306 23.22 -6.96 7.10
N GLU A 307 23.98 -7.88 7.71
CA GLU A 307 24.25 -9.22 7.19
C GLU A 307 22.97 -10.03 6.99
N SER A 308 22.01 -9.89 7.90
CA SER A 308 20.69 -10.56 7.80
C SER A 308 19.91 -10.06 6.59
N VAL A 309 19.93 -8.75 6.35
CA VAL A 309 19.26 -8.14 5.19
C VAL A 309 19.99 -8.52 3.90
N GLN A 310 21.32 -8.47 3.90
CA GLN A 310 22.18 -8.87 2.77
C GLN A 310 21.94 -10.34 2.37
N ALA A 311 21.87 -11.24 3.35
CA ALA A 311 21.58 -12.65 3.11
C ALA A 311 20.20 -12.86 2.48
N ALA A 312 19.18 -12.10 2.94
CA ALA A 312 17.84 -12.17 2.38
C ALA A 312 17.79 -11.67 0.91
N ILE A 313 18.50 -10.59 0.60
CA ILE A 313 18.62 -10.07 -0.77
C ILE A 313 19.35 -11.09 -1.66
N SER A 314 20.45 -11.65 -1.19
CA SER A 314 21.22 -12.66 -1.94
C SER A 314 20.36 -13.88 -2.26
N ALA A 315 19.57 -14.36 -1.29
CA ALA A 315 18.63 -15.46 -1.51
C ALA A 315 17.55 -15.09 -2.54
N ALA A 316 17.06 -13.85 -2.54
CA ALA A 316 16.07 -13.37 -3.51
C ALA A 316 16.63 -13.23 -4.94
N ILE A 317 17.91 -12.90 -5.08
CA ILE A 317 18.58 -12.75 -6.38
C ILE A 317 18.94 -14.11 -6.98
N TYR A 318 19.48 -15.03 -6.17
CA TYR A 318 20.11 -16.27 -6.66
C TYR A 318 19.24 -17.51 -6.49
N GLY A 319 18.16 -17.43 -5.71
CA GLY A 319 17.31 -18.58 -5.37
C GLY A 319 18.09 -19.58 -4.50
N SER A 320 17.84 -19.63 -3.23
CA SER A 320 18.38 -20.68 -2.33
C SER A 320 17.36 -21.80 -2.17
#